data_b8343b3b6aaff3837d4745d33a282c9d
#
_entry.id   b8343b3b6aaff3837d4745d33a282c9d
#
_cell.length_a   1.000
_cell.length_b   1.000
_cell.length_c   1.000
_cell.angle_alpha   90.00
_cell.angle_beta   90.00
_cell.angle_gamma   90.00
#
_symmetry.space_group_name_H-M   'P 1'
#
loop_
_entity.id
_entity.type
_entity.pdbx_description
1 polymer ?
#
loop_
_entity_poly.entity_id
_entity_poly.type
_entity_poly.pdbx_seq_one_letter_code
_entity_poly.pdbx_strand_id
1 'polypeptide(L)' 'PVQAPVKGQLMWQVDVDDASTAPVVGAEVMAGEPMSFVQTYYGFEEVVPAVSGRLVAVCAKQGDFVAKGEIIAFVLS' A
#
# COMPACT_ATOMS: atom_id res chain seq x y z
N PRO A 1 0.45 12.09 -0.09
CA PRO A 1 1.19 10.86 0.11
C PRO A 1 0.36 9.83 0.89
N VAL A 2 0.67 8.57 0.68
CA VAL A 2 0.10 7.47 1.42
C VAL A 2 1.15 7.00 2.42
N GLN A 3 0.76 6.88 3.69
CA GLN A 3 1.68 6.55 4.76
C GLN A 3 1.31 5.21 5.39
N ALA A 4 2.32 4.50 5.88
CA ALA A 4 2.08 3.26 6.60
C ALA A 4 1.35 3.55 7.91
N PRO A 5 0.24 2.85 8.20
CA PRO A 5 -0.53 3.10 9.43
C PRO A 5 0.15 2.54 10.69
N VAL A 6 1.01 1.55 10.51
CA VAL A 6 1.76 0.90 11.58
C VAL A 6 3.10 0.45 11.04
N LYS A 7 4.03 0.12 11.91
CA LYS A 7 5.29 -0.48 11.48
C LYS A 7 5.09 -1.96 11.18
N GLY A 8 5.80 -2.46 10.18
CA GLY A 8 5.74 -3.87 9.82
C GLY A 8 6.22 -4.10 8.41
N GLN A 9 5.89 -5.25 7.87
CA GLN A 9 6.29 -5.63 6.53
C GLN A 9 5.19 -5.27 5.53
N LEU A 10 5.55 -4.48 4.52
CA LEU A 10 4.59 -4.03 3.51
C LEU A 10 4.30 -5.14 2.52
N MET A 11 3.02 -5.40 2.29
CA MET A 11 2.54 -6.41 1.37
C MET A 11 1.62 -5.74 0.35
N TRP A 12 2.11 -5.54 -0.87
CA TRP A 12 1.32 -4.96 -1.94
C TRP A 12 0.37 -5.99 -2.56
N GLN A 13 0.82 -7.22 -2.68
CA GLN A 13 0.06 -8.28 -3.30
C GLN A 13 -0.74 -9.01 -2.24
N VAL A 14 -2.06 -9.02 -2.39
CA VAL A 14 -2.97 -9.66 -1.44
C VAL A 14 -3.09 -11.15 -1.74
N ASP A 15 -3.10 -11.50 -3.02
CA ASP A 15 -3.22 -12.89 -3.47
C ASP A 15 -1.90 -13.31 -4.11
N VAL A 16 -1.22 -14.25 -3.47
CA VAL A 16 0.09 -14.72 -3.94
C VAL A 16 0.01 -15.44 -5.28
N ASP A 17 -1.18 -15.93 -5.64
CA ASP A 17 -1.39 -16.64 -6.90
C ASP A 17 -1.73 -15.70 -8.06
N ASP A 18 -1.94 -14.42 -7.77
CA ASP A 18 -2.30 -13.44 -8.78
C ASP A 18 -1.32 -12.25 -8.75
N ALA A 19 -0.33 -12.33 -9.60
CA ALA A 19 0.66 -11.26 -9.71
C ALA A 19 0.07 -9.93 -10.20
N SER A 20 -1.12 -9.97 -10.81
CA SER A 20 -1.79 -8.76 -11.31
C SER A 20 -2.35 -7.89 -10.20
N THR A 21 -2.44 -8.41 -8.97
CA THR A 21 -2.91 -7.62 -7.83
C THR A 21 -1.86 -6.66 -7.29
N ALA A 22 -0.59 -6.83 -7.67
CA ALA A 22 0.46 -5.91 -7.26
C ALA A 22 0.20 -4.54 -7.88
N PRO A 23 0.36 -3.44 -7.12
CA PRO A 23 0.10 -2.11 -7.66
C PRO A 23 1.11 -1.74 -8.73
N VAL A 24 0.62 -1.04 -9.74
CA VAL A 24 1.43 -0.56 -10.85
C VAL A 24 1.27 0.94 -10.92
N VAL A 25 2.37 1.66 -11.15
CA VAL A 25 2.33 3.10 -11.35
C VAL A 25 1.40 3.40 -12.52
N GLY A 26 0.45 4.31 -12.30
CA GLY A 26 -0.60 4.62 -13.26
C GLY A 26 -1.94 3.98 -12.94
N ALA A 27 -1.98 2.99 -12.03
CA ALA A 27 -3.22 2.34 -11.63
C ALA A 27 -4.11 3.30 -10.84
N GLU A 28 -5.42 3.14 -10.97
CA GLU A 28 -6.36 3.90 -10.18
C GLU A 28 -6.55 3.26 -8.81
N VAL A 29 -6.64 4.10 -7.78
CA VAL A 29 -6.95 3.69 -6.42
C VAL A 29 -8.19 4.44 -5.96
N MET A 30 -8.95 3.81 -5.08
CA MET A 30 -10.21 4.35 -4.58
C MET A 30 -10.11 4.64 -3.10
N ALA A 31 -10.57 5.83 -2.71
CA ALA A 31 -10.64 6.19 -1.30
C ALA A 31 -11.50 5.16 -0.55
N GLY A 32 -11.01 4.75 0.62
CA GLY A 32 -11.72 3.77 1.45
C GLY A 32 -11.49 2.32 1.07
N GLU A 33 -10.81 2.03 -0.03
CA GLU A 33 -10.49 0.66 -0.43
C GLU A 33 -9.03 0.34 -0.16
N PRO A 34 -8.72 -0.86 0.36
CA PRO A 34 -7.33 -1.23 0.64
C PRO A 34 -6.51 -1.26 -0.63
N MET A 35 -5.33 -0.66 -0.59
CA MET A 35 -4.37 -0.73 -1.69
C MET A 35 -3.17 -1.61 -1.33
N SER A 36 -2.95 -1.86 -0.07
CA SER A 36 -1.90 -2.74 0.43
C SER A 36 -2.17 -3.11 1.87
N PHE A 37 -1.28 -3.90 2.46
CA PHE A 37 -1.36 -4.33 3.84
C PHE A 37 0.01 -4.19 4.49
N VAL A 38 0.02 -3.90 5.78
CA VAL A 38 1.24 -4.00 6.59
C VAL A 38 1.07 -5.18 7.52
N GLN A 39 1.93 -6.17 7.38
CA GLN A 39 1.94 -7.34 8.25
C GLN A 39 2.68 -7.01 9.53
N THR A 40 2.00 -7.19 10.65
CA THR A 40 2.56 -6.98 11.97
C THR A 40 2.67 -8.30 12.71
N TYR A 41 3.23 -8.26 13.91
CA TYR A 41 3.28 -9.44 14.77
C TYR A 41 1.88 -9.98 15.12
N TYR A 42 0.89 -9.09 15.18
CA TYR A 42 -0.48 -9.45 15.59
C TYR A 42 -1.45 -9.64 14.43
N GLY A 43 -1.01 -9.47 13.20
CA GLY A 43 -1.88 -9.61 12.02
C GLY A 43 -1.58 -8.59 10.94
N PHE A 44 -2.63 -8.13 10.26
CA PHE A 44 -2.50 -7.21 9.14
C PHE A 44 -3.24 -5.92 9.43
N GLU A 45 -2.64 -4.80 9.01
CA GLU A 45 -3.33 -3.52 8.93
C GLU A 45 -3.47 -3.12 7.47
N GLU A 46 -4.68 -2.76 7.06
CA GLU A 46 -4.93 -2.31 5.70
C GLU A 46 -4.37 -0.91 5.49
N VAL A 47 -3.76 -0.69 4.32
CA VAL A 47 -3.37 0.64 3.88
C VAL A 47 -4.45 1.15 2.94
N VAL A 48 -5.18 2.18 3.39
CA VAL A 48 -6.33 2.71 2.67
C VAL A 48 -6.04 4.15 2.28
N PRO A 49 -6.13 4.51 0.99
CA PRO A 49 -5.91 5.90 0.60
C PRO A 49 -7.06 6.78 1.09
N ALA A 50 -6.73 8.01 1.46
CA ALA A 50 -7.71 8.99 1.90
C ALA A 50 -8.48 9.61 0.72
N VAL A 51 -7.89 9.57 -0.47
CA VAL A 51 -8.49 10.14 -1.69
C VAL A 51 -8.40 9.14 -2.82
N SER A 52 -9.37 9.20 -3.73
CA SER A 52 -9.32 8.45 -4.97
C SER A 52 -8.44 9.19 -5.96
N GLY A 53 -7.72 8.46 -6.78
CA GLY A 53 -6.86 9.05 -7.78
C GLY A 53 -5.98 8.02 -8.46
N ARG A 54 -4.87 8.49 -9.00
CA ARG A 54 -3.93 7.66 -9.73
C ARG A 54 -2.65 7.48 -8.92
N LEU A 55 -2.17 6.26 -8.84
CA LEU A 55 -0.90 5.95 -8.20
C LEU A 55 0.23 6.46 -9.09
N VAL A 56 0.96 7.47 -8.62
CA VAL A 56 2.01 8.11 -9.43
C VAL A 56 3.42 7.73 -9.00
N ALA A 57 3.60 7.21 -7.80
CA ALA A 57 4.89 6.73 -7.33
C ALA A 57 4.71 5.68 -6.24
N VAL A 58 5.58 4.69 -6.25
CA VAL A 58 5.68 3.66 -5.23
C VAL A 58 7.05 3.79 -4.58
N CYS A 59 7.07 4.06 -3.26
CA CYS A 59 8.29 4.34 -2.52
C CYS A 59 8.82 3.15 -1.73
N ALA A 60 8.01 2.09 -1.59
CA ALA A 60 8.39 0.88 -0.89
C ALA A 60 7.98 -0.33 -1.70
N LYS A 61 8.78 -1.39 -1.65
CA LYS A 61 8.59 -2.59 -2.43
C LYS A 61 7.88 -3.66 -1.62
N GLN A 62 7.39 -4.67 -2.32
CA GLN A 62 6.85 -5.88 -1.72
C GLN A 62 7.86 -6.46 -0.72
N GLY A 63 7.42 -6.66 0.51
CA GLY A 63 8.24 -7.25 1.55
C GLY A 63 9.14 -6.29 2.31
N ASP A 64 9.19 -5.01 1.94
CA ASP A 64 9.99 -4.02 2.67
C ASP A 64 9.42 -3.79 4.07
N PHE A 65 10.31 -3.59 5.03
CA PHE A 65 9.90 -3.15 6.35
C PHE A 65 9.72 -1.64 6.35
N VAL A 66 8.59 -1.20 6.88
CA VAL A 66 8.24 0.22 6.93
C VAL A 66 7.97 0.63 8.38
N ALA A 67 8.23 1.90 8.67
CA ALA A 67 7.91 2.49 9.96
C ALA A 67 6.51 3.11 9.92
N LYS A 68 5.88 3.26 11.07
CA LYS A 68 4.61 4.00 11.16
C LYS A 68 4.83 5.42 10.65
N GLY A 69 3.96 5.86 9.74
CA GLY A 69 4.04 7.18 9.14
C GLY A 69 4.99 7.30 7.94
N GLU A 70 5.72 6.24 7.63
CA GLU A 70 6.61 6.24 6.47
C GLU A 70 5.79 6.35 5.18
N ILE A 71 6.25 7.20 4.26
CA ILE A 71 5.57 7.37 2.97
C ILE A 71 5.89 6.16 2.10
N ILE A 72 4.85 5.46 1.65
CA ILE A 72 4.98 4.26 0.83
C ILE A 72 4.58 4.50 -0.62
N ALA A 73 3.78 5.52 -0.87
CA ALA A 73 3.31 5.83 -2.22
C ALA A 73 2.79 7.25 -2.29
N PHE A 74 2.60 7.73 -3.52
CA PHE A 74 1.93 8.99 -3.81
C PHE A 74 0.75 8.74 -4.74
N VAL A 75 -0.39 9.32 -4.40
CA VAL A 75 -1.61 9.27 -5.17
C VAL A 75 -1.96 10.71 -5.58
N LEU A 76 -2.19 10.90 -6.86
CA LEU A 76 -2.63 12.19 -7.41
C LEU A 76 -4.12 12.10 -7.73
N SER A 77 -4.90 12.91 -7.05
CA SER A 77 -6.34 12.99 -7.29
C SER A 77 -6.67 13.87 -8.49
#